data_12436a34cad47eb2df852d6f8a73f4b6
#
_entry.id   12436a34cad47eb2df852d6f8a73f4b6
#
_cell.length_a   1.000
_cell.length_b   1.000
_cell.length_c   1.000
_cell.angle_alpha   90.00
_cell.angle_beta   90.00
_cell.angle_gamma   90.00
#
_symmetry.space_group_name_H-M   'P 1'
#
loop_
_entity.id
_entity.type
_entity.pdbx_description
1 polymer ?
#
loop_
_entity_poly.entity_id
_entity_poly.type
_entity_poly.pdbx_seq_one_letter_code
_entity_poly.pdbx_strand_id
1 'polypeptide(L)'
;MNLKDCYNFNDFRKLAKKKLPSPIFHYIDGGADDEKTLKRNTDSFDDCDLIPNILASVGKPDLSTTVFGKKIDMPIFLSPTAMQRLYHHEGDKASAR
;
A
#
# COMPACT_ATOMS: atom_id res chain seq x y z
N MET A 1 -14.67 -13.46 -6.41
CA MET A 1 -13.57 -12.95 -5.56
C MET A 1 -14.11 -11.79 -4.75
N ASN A 2 -14.11 -11.93 -3.45
CA ASN A 2 -14.56 -10.92 -2.48
C ASN A 2 -13.34 -10.41 -1.70
N LEU A 3 -13.52 -9.36 -0.90
CA LEU A 3 -12.44 -8.84 -0.04
C LEU A 3 -11.84 -9.92 0.88
N LYS A 4 -12.67 -10.85 1.35
CA LYS A 4 -12.25 -11.98 2.21
C LYS A 4 -11.31 -12.98 1.52
N ASP A 5 -11.27 -12.97 0.19
CA ASP A 5 -10.46 -13.87 -0.62
C ASP A 5 -9.13 -13.23 -1.05
N CYS A 6 -8.84 -12.02 -0.57
CA CYS A 6 -7.63 -11.28 -0.92
C CYS A 6 -6.59 -11.44 0.19
N TYR A 7 -5.48 -12.11 -0.11
CA TYR A 7 -4.40 -12.41 0.82
C TYR A 7 -3.13 -11.59 0.55
N ASN A 8 -3.02 -10.98 -0.63
CA ASN A 8 -1.88 -10.18 -1.04
C ASN A 8 -2.31 -9.03 -1.96
N PHE A 9 -1.39 -8.12 -2.23
CA PHE A 9 -1.63 -6.95 -3.06
C PHE A 9 -2.19 -7.30 -4.45
N ASN A 10 -1.69 -8.36 -5.08
CA ASN A 10 -2.14 -8.77 -6.41
C ASN A 10 -3.62 -9.22 -6.42
N ASP A 11 -4.11 -9.79 -5.33
CA ASP A 11 -5.51 -10.17 -5.23
C ASP A 11 -6.41 -8.94 -5.13
N PHE A 12 -6.01 -7.94 -4.34
CA PHE A 12 -6.71 -6.64 -4.32
C PHE A 12 -6.70 -5.96 -5.68
N ARG A 13 -5.55 -5.96 -6.39
CA ARG A 13 -5.43 -5.42 -7.74
C ARG A 13 -6.38 -6.10 -8.72
N LYS A 14 -6.47 -7.44 -8.70
CA LYS A 14 -7.43 -8.21 -9.53
C LYS A 14 -8.88 -7.89 -9.18
N LEU A 15 -9.19 -7.71 -7.90
CA LEU A 15 -10.53 -7.34 -7.46
C LEU A 15 -10.89 -5.93 -7.90
N ALA A 16 -9.97 -4.97 -7.76
CA ALA A 16 -10.14 -3.60 -8.23
C ALA A 16 -10.39 -3.55 -9.74
N LYS A 17 -9.62 -4.31 -10.53
CA LYS A 17 -9.81 -4.43 -11.99
C LYS A 17 -11.21 -4.89 -12.37
N LYS A 18 -11.83 -5.76 -11.56
CA LYS A 18 -13.19 -6.25 -11.81
C LYS A 18 -14.28 -5.25 -11.41
N LYS A 19 -14.00 -4.39 -10.43
CA LYS A 19 -14.99 -3.47 -9.85
C LYS A 19 -14.96 -2.07 -10.42
N LEU A 20 -13.80 -1.60 -10.84
CA LEU A 20 -13.64 -0.25 -11.35
C LEU A 20 -13.89 -0.17 -12.86
N PRO A 21 -14.45 0.93 -13.37
CA PRO A 21 -14.46 1.20 -14.80
C PRO A 21 -13.04 1.16 -15.37
N SER A 22 -12.89 0.57 -16.55
CA SER A 22 -11.58 0.33 -17.18
C SER A 22 -10.69 1.57 -17.26
N PRO A 23 -11.16 2.77 -17.67
CA PRO A 23 -10.32 3.96 -17.71
C PRO A 23 -9.78 4.37 -16.32
N ILE A 24 -10.61 4.24 -15.28
CA ILE A 24 -10.22 4.56 -13.90
C ILE A 24 -9.21 3.56 -13.40
N PHE A 25 -9.42 2.28 -13.64
CA PHE A 25 -8.47 1.24 -13.27
C PHE A 25 -7.11 1.49 -13.92
N HIS A 26 -7.06 1.71 -15.24
CA HIS A 26 -5.80 1.95 -15.95
C HIS A 26 -5.10 3.24 -15.52
N TYR A 27 -5.83 4.27 -15.11
CA TYR A 27 -5.25 5.49 -14.56
C TYR A 27 -4.45 5.24 -13.27
N ILE A 28 -4.98 4.44 -12.35
CA ILE A 28 -4.31 4.15 -11.07
C ILE A 28 -3.31 3.01 -11.14
N ASP A 29 -3.48 2.08 -12.07
CA ASP A 29 -2.68 0.85 -12.18
C ASP A 29 -1.44 1.05 -13.07
N GLY A 30 -1.49 2.00 -14.00
CA GLY A 30 -0.43 2.25 -14.96
C GLY A 30 0.67 3.16 -14.41
N GLY A 31 1.86 3.00 -14.98
CA GLY A 31 3.00 3.89 -14.79
C GLY A 31 3.27 4.76 -16.02
N ALA A 32 4.28 5.61 -15.92
CA ALA A 32 4.70 6.46 -17.01
C ALA A 32 5.60 5.69 -18.01
N ASP A 33 5.43 6.01 -19.28
CA ASP A 33 6.25 5.51 -20.40
C ASP A 33 6.36 3.97 -20.41
N ASP A 34 7.56 3.41 -20.42
CA ASP A 34 7.81 1.96 -20.40
C ASP A 34 7.60 1.28 -19.04
N GLU A 35 7.03 1.98 -18.06
CA GLU A 35 6.73 1.48 -16.71
C GLU A 35 7.95 0.91 -15.95
N LYS A 36 9.18 1.26 -16.33
CA LYS A 36 10.41 0.76 -15.72
C LYS A 36 10.50 1.07 -14.22
N THR A 37 10.09 2.28 -13.83
CA THR A 37 10.08 2.70 -12.43
C THR A 37 9.00 1.99 -11.63
N LEU A 38 7.81 1.81 -12.23
CA LEU A 38 6.72 1.06 -11.61
C LEU A 38 7.14 -0.38 -11.32
N LYS A 39 7.75 -1.05 -12.30
CA LYS A 39 8.29 -2.40 -12.14
C LYS A 39 9.37 -2.45 -11.06
N ARG A 40 10.36 -1.55 -11.11
CA ARG A 40 11.43 -1.50 -10.13
C ARG A 40 10.94 -1.26 -8.71
N ASN A 41 9.92 -0.41 -8.50
CA ASN A 41 9.33 -0.17 -7.20
C ASN A 41 8.71 -1.44 -6.58
N THR A 42 8.25 -2.35 -7.40
CA THR A 42 7.75 -3.66 -6.94
C THR A 42 8.89 -4.64 -6.72
N ASP A 43 9.76 -4.79 -7.71
CA ASP A 43 10.85 -5.80 -7.70
C ASP A 43 11.85 -5.55 -6.57
N SER A 44 12.11 -4.28 -6.17
CA SER A 44 13.07 -3.96 -5.12
C SER A 44 12.69 -4.46 -3.71
N PHE A 45 11.45 -4.85 -3.49
CA PHE A 45 11.08 -5.53 -2.24
C PHE A 45 11.63 -6.96 -2.17
N ASP A 46 11.85 -7.61 -3.33
CA ASP A 46 12.42 -8.95 -3.40
C ASP A 46 13.93 -8.97 -3.05
N ASP A 47 14.57 -7.79 -3.08
CA ASP A 47 15.98 -7.61 -2.68
C ASP A 47 16.16 -7.43 -1.16
N CYS A 48 15.06 -7.41 -0.39
CA CYS A 48 15.06 -7.16 1.05
C CYS A 48 14.61 -8.39 1.84
N ASP A 49 15.52 -9.01 2.58
CA ASP A 49 15.20 -10.11 3.48
C ASP A 49 14.90 -9.60 4.90
N LEU A 50 13.81 -10.08 5.48
CA LEU A 50 13.52 -9.89 6.90
C LEU A 50 14.12 -11.05 7.69
N ILE A 51 15.19 -10.79 8.46
CA ILE A 51 15.84 -11.79 9.29
C ILE A 51 15.29 -11.72 10.71
N PRO A 52 14.45 -12.68 11.13
CA PRO A 52 13.90 -12.68 12.48
C PRO A 52 14.94 -13.10 13.52
N ASN A 53 14.94 -12.44 14.68
CA ASN A 53 15.70 -12.89 15.83
C ASN A 53 14.94 -14.03 16.52
N ILE A 54 15.52 -15.25 16.51
CA ILE A 54 14.94 -16.42 17.17
C ILE A 54 15.16 -16.29 18.67
N LEU A 55 14.17 -16.73 19.47
CA LEU A 55 14.18 -16.70 20.94
C LEU A 55 14.25 -15.30 21.56
N ALA A 56 14.04 -14.24 20.77
CA ALA A 56 13.83 -12.92 21.34
C ALA A 56 12.45 -12.86 21.98
N SER A 57 12.41 -12.62 23.29
CA SER A 57 11.15 -12.37 23.98
C SER A 57 10.63 -10.99 23.54
N VAL A 58 9.68 -10.96 22.63
CA VAL A 58 9.09 -9.72 22.12
C VAL A 58 7.78 -9.48 22.88
N GLY A 59 7.79 -8.50 23.77
CA GLY A 59 6.60 -7.96 24.37
C GLY A 59 5.78 -7.13 23.35
N LYS A 60 5.00 -6.18 23.83
CA LYS A 60 4.31 -5.22 22.93
C LYS A 60 5.34 -4.23 22.37
N PRO A 61 5.64 -4.25 21.07
CA PRO A 61 6.62 -3.34 20.49
C PRO A 61 6.08 -1.90 20.48
N ASP A 62 6.93 -0.93 20.82
CA ASP A 62 6.63 0.49 20.61
C ASP A 62 7.22 0.91 19.24
N LEU A 63 6.34 1.14 18.28
CA LEU A 63 6.69 1.59 16.93
C LEU A 63 6.63 3.11 16.80
N SER A 64 6.32 3.83 17.87
CA SER A 64 6.14 5.28 17.81
C SER A 64 7.44 6.01 17.48
N THR A 65 7.32 7.08 16.72
CA THR A 65 8.43 7.97 16.40
C THR A 65 7.95 9.41 16.29
N THR A 66 8.89 10.35 16.13
CA THR A 66 8.56 11.76 15.95
C THR A 66 9.01 12.23 14.57
N VAL A 67 8.08 12.78 13.81
CA VAL A 67 8.33 13.34 12.47
C VAL A 67 7.85 14.80 12.46
N PHE A 68 8.74 15.72 12.10
CA PHE A 68 8.47 17.16 12.12
C PHE A 68 7.86 17.67 13.46
N GLY A 69 8.36 17.15 14.61
CA GLY A 69 7.88 17.51 15.93
C GLY A 69 6.52 16.90 16.32
N LYS A 70 5.90 16.09 15.47
CA LYS A 70 4.66 15.36 15.79
C LYS A 70 4.95 13.90 16.06
N LYS A 71 4.45 13.40 17.20
CA LYS A 71 4.48 11.97 17.50
C LYS A 71 3.50 11.23 16.61
N ILE A 72 3.96 10.11 16.03
CA ILE A 72 3.16 9.16 15.27
C ILE A 72 3.35 7.76 15.87
N ASP A 73 2.32 6.95 15.79
CA ASP A 73 2.30 5.62 16.43
C ASP A 73 3.06 4.57 15.63
N MET A 74 3.29 4.81 14.32
CA MET A 74 3.98 3.90 13.43
C MET A 74 4.70 4.67 12.32
N PRO A 75 5.98 4.34 12.00
CA PRO A 75 6.78 5.09 11.01
C PRO A 75 6.46 4.68 9.56
N ILE A 76 5.19 4.57 9.23
CA ILE A 76 4.71 4.21 7.89
C ILE A 76 3.76 5.29 7.39
N PHE A 77 4.00 5.76 6.17
CA PHE A 77 3.16 6.74 5.50
C PHE A 77 2.72 6.19 4.14
N LEU A 78 1.47 6.42 3.81
CA LEU A 78 1.01 6.26 2.44
C LEU A 78 1.39 7.49 1.64
N SER A 79 1.99 7.30 0.47
CA SER A 79 2.24 8.40 -0.46
C SER A 79 0.93 9.07 -0.86
N PRO A 80 0.90 10.40 -1.02
CA PRO A 80 -0.29 11.09 -1.47
C PRO A 80 -0.68 10.62 -2.87
N THR A 81 -1.88 10.09 -3.01
CA THR A 81 -2.44 9.65 -4.29
C THR A 81 -3.53 10.62 -4.71
N ALA A 82 -3.38 11.19 -5.90
CA ALA A 82 -4.36 12.13 -6.43
C ALA A 82 -5.70 11.44 -6.75
N MET A 83 -6.75 12.24 -6.72
CA MET A 83 -8.06 11.88 -7.26
C MET A 83 -8.71 10.63 -6.63
N GLN A 84 -8.39 10.30 -5.38
CA GLN A 84 -8.93 9.12 -4.68
C GLN A 84 -10.47 9.06 -4.67
N ARG A 85 -11.16 10.19 -4.74
CA ARG A 85 -12.63 10.24 -4.81
C ARG A 85 -13.21 9.76 -6.14
N LEU A 86 -12.40 9.50 -7.16
CA LEU A 86 -12.87 8.84 -8.38
C LEU A 86 -13.20 7.36 -8.16
N TYR A 87 -12.58 6.72 -7.21
CA TYR A 87 -12.76 5.29 -6.95
C TYR A 87 -13.36 4.98 -5.57
N HIS A 88 -13.35 5.94 -4.64
CA HIS A 88 -14.03 5.79 -3.35
C HIS A 88 -14.56 7.12 -2.85
N HIS A 89 -15.83 7.17 -2.48
CA HIS A 89 -16.52 8.41 -2.09
C HIS A 89 -15.90 9.13 -0.89
N GLU A 90 -15.28 8.39 0.04
CA GLU A 90 -14.60 8.95 1.21
C GLU A 90 -13.15 9.40 0.89
N GLY A 91 -12.58 8.95 -0.23
CA GLY A 91 -11.20 9.30 -0.62
C GLY A 91 -10.18 8.95 0.47
N ASP A 92 -9.30 9.90 0.82
CA ASP A 92 -8.23 9.72 1.82
C ASP A 92 -8.74 9.29 3.21
N LYS A 93 -9.96 9.64 3.58
CA LYS A 93 -10.54 9.21 4.86
C LYS A 93 -10.69 7.70 4.96
N ALA A 94 -10.94 7.01 3.85
CA ALA A 94 -11.02 5.56 3.83
C ALA A 94 -9.65 4.90 4.05
N SER A 95 -8.57 5.54 3.57
CA SER A 95 -7.20 5.06 3.74
C SER A 95 -6.65 5.30 5.16
N ALA A 96 -7.22 6.28 5.87
CA ALA A 96 -6.77 6.68 7.21
C ALA A 96 -7.45 5.91 8.37
N ARG A 97 -8.39 5.00 8.08
CA ARG A 97 -9.11 4.15 9.05
C ARG A 97 -8.44 2.79 9.21
#